data_10039cb15c9ee9d313aa48e206693e5b
#
_entry.id   10039cb15c9ee9d313aa48e206693e5b
#
_cell.length_a   1.000
_cell.length_b   1.000
_cell.length_c   1.000
_cell.angle_alpha   90.00
_cell.angle_beta   90.00
_cell.angle_gamma   90.00
#
_symmetry.space_group_name_H-M   'P 1'
#
loop_
_entity.id
_entity.type
_entity.pdbx_description
1 polymer ?
#
loop_
_entity_poly.entity_id
_entity_poly.type
_entity_poly.pdbx_seq_one_letter_code
_entity_poly.pdbx_strand_id
1 'polypeptide(L)'
;MSETTTQSIASEQSWGSRIGLVLAMAGNAVGFGNFLRFPVQAIENGGGAFIIPYLVCLVLLGLPLLLIEWSTGRFGGKFSYHSSPFIMFKVGQKPIWAYVGVFGIFSNLVILSFYTYMESWTLAYIYHSLNGSFSSMNQEGVANFFMSYLEVSTTSTGIPFESIVFFLLCLGLNIWILSRGIQKGVELAAKIGMPILVLFGIILAYKAISLKAGVAGAVYDGIEGLNFLWTPQYDTIWNPKVWLAAAGQIFFTLSVGMGAIMAYASFVKPKEDIAGGAMAAGFMNEFVEVVLGGSILIPIAIGYFGVDKILEITRSGSLGLAFQTLPFLFSKWGPVLSVLGGTLFFGLLFFAGITSTLAMGTSIINFLRDEFKYNQHKAAIILGILILVLGLPSIFYFKEGVFGEYDYWGGTIALVVFAMFESILFAWGFGLKRGWAEITEGADVNLPRIFIPIIKYVTPLMLIVIFVAATIRPVNDDWSLKNIGNWNFHNESIIGKIAHKGIGPNNRYFSDTYYAESPGVVVGITPNNGVKALTVKGENGTVNYEMKQGYTPAAKVGDKVEVGSPIFHGKIINSVFYIDMSRVLLLLIFVGSTAIVFVAYRRRIKENRLL
;
A
#
# COMPACT_ATOMS: atom_id res chain seq x y z
N MET A 1 40.37 20.02 15.39
CA MET A 1 39.19 20.40 14.56
C MET A 1 38.25 19.22 14.25
N SER A 2 38.49 18.02 14.75
CA SER A 2 37.73 16.80 14.38
C SER A 2 36.61 16.38 15.35
N GLU A 3 36.76 16.59 16.65
CA GLU A 3 35.77 16.10 17.64
C GLU A 3 34.51 16.98 17.74
N THR A 4 34.64 18.29 17.68
CA THR A 4 33.52 19.23 17.76
C THR A 4 32.60 19.16 16.52
N THR A 5 33.17 18.88 15.33
CA THR A 5 32.40 18.74 14.09
C THR A 5 31.65 17.41 14.06
N THR A 6 32.24 16.35 14.61
CA THR A 6 31.59 15.02 14.66
C THR A 6 30.48 14.99 15.69
N GLN A 7 30.60 15.65 16.83
CA GLN A 7 29.54 15.78 17.82
C GLN A 7 28.38 16.65 17.34
N SER A 8 28.62 17.73 16.57
CA SER A 8 27.54 18.56 16.01
C SER A 8 26.74 17.83 14.92
N ILE A 9 27.41 17.03 14.11
CA ILE A 9 26.76 16.21 13.06
C ILE A 9 25.91 15.08 13.69
N ALA A 10 26.41 14.45 14.75
CA ALA A 10 25.67 13.41 15.47
C ALA A 10 24.45 13.95 16.21
N SER A 11 24.50 15.19 16.73
CA SER A 11 23.36 15.82 17.42
C SER A 11 22.23 16.27 16.47
N GLU A 12 22.53 16.60 15.23
CA GLU A 12 21.53 16.96 14.21
C GLU A 12 20.76 15.75 13.65
N GLN A 13 21.19 14.53 13.92
CA GLN A 13 20.64 13.30 13.38
C GLN A 13 19.90 12.42 14.39
N SER A 14 19.77 12.86 15.64
CA SER A 14 18.98 12.16 16.65
C SER A 14 17.54 12.69 16.68
N TRP A 15 16.62 11.85 17.14
CA TRP A 15 15.26 12.30 17.46
C TRP A 15 15.29 13.32 18.59
N GLY A 16 14.53 14.39 18.45
CA GLY A 16 14.47 15.46 19.46
C GLY A 16 13.66 15.06 20.69
N SER A 17 12.68 14.13 20.52
CA SER A 17 11.84 13.65 21.60
C SER A 17 11.27 12.26 21.31
N ARG A 18 10.96 11.49 22.38
CA ARG A 18 10.29 10.18 22.28
C ARG A 18 8.93 10.29 21.60
N ILE A 19 8.15 11.33 21.92
CA ILE A 19 6.84 11.59 21.28
C ILE A 19 7.04 11.85 19.77
N GLY A 20 8.04 12.64 19.39
CA GLY A 20 8.35 12.91 17.99
C GLY A 20 8.73 11.66 17.22
N LEU A 21 9.52 10.77 17.82
CA LEU A 21 9.84 9.46 17.25
C LEU A 21 8.57 8.62 17.04
N VAL A 22 7.73 8.46 18.08
CA VAL A 22 6.50 7.67 18.00
C VAL A 22 5.54 8.23 16.96
N LEU A 23 5.37 9.57 16.91
CA LEU A 23 4.52 10.21 15.90
C LEU A 23 5.07 10.06 14.48
N ALA A 24 6.39 10.12 14.29
CA ALA A 24 7.00 9.90 12.98
C ALA A 24 6.87 8.44 12.53
N MET A 25 7.04 7.49 13.45
CA MET A 25 6.86 6.07 13.17
C MET A 25 5.40 5.71 12.91
N ALA A 26 4.47 6.24 13.71
CA ALA A 26 3.04 6.09 13.46
C ALA A 26 2.64 6.76 12.14
N GLY A 27 3.18 7.93 11.82
CA GLY A 27 2.95 8.61 10.55
C GLY A 27 3.55 7.86 9.34
N ASN A 28 4.62 7.09 9.51
CA ASN A 28 5.09 6.19 8.48
C ASN A 28 4.08 5.04 8.22
N ALA A 29 3.47 4.51 9.27
CA ALA A 29 2.45 3.48 9.17
C ALA A 29 1.11 4.03 8.66
N VAL A 30 0.66 5.17 9.18
CA VAL A 30 -0.60 5.82 8.79
C VAL A 30 -0.43 6.45 7.40
N GLY A 31 -0.97 5.80 6.39
CA GLY A 31 -0.91 6.21 4.99
C GLY A 31 -2.28 6.15 4.29
N PHE A 32 -2.26 6.16 2.97
CA PHE A 32 -3.49 5.99 2.16
C PHE A 32 -4.20 4.67 2.44
N GLY A 33 -3.46 3.63 2.84
CA GLY A 33 -4.00 2.33 3.18
C GLY A 33 -5.10 2.37 4.23
N ASN A 34 -4.91 3.18 5.26
CA ASN A 34 -5.82 3.29 6.40
C ASN A 34 -7.20 3.85 6.01
N PHE A 35 -7.23 4.78 5.06
CA PHE A 35 -8.47 5.48 4.69
C PHE A 35 -9.04 5.04 3.35
N LEU A 36 -8.25 4.44 2.47
CA LEU A 36 -8.69 4.03 1.14
C LEU A 36 -8.78 2.51 1.03
N ARG A 37 -7.73 1.79 1.40
CA ARG A 37 -7.65 0.34 1.18
C ARG A 37 -8.39 -0.44 2.26
N PHE A 38 -8.18 -0.14 3.53
CA PHE A 38 -8.82 -0.84 4.63
C PHE A 38 -10.35 -0.86 4.53
N PRO A 39 -11.05 0.28 4.36
CA PRO A 39 -12.50 0.27 4.25
C PRO A 39 -13.01 -0.59 3.07
N VAL A 40 -12.32 -0.54 1.93
CA VAL A 40 -12.68 -1.36 0.77
C VAL A 40 -12.45 -2.84 1.06
N GLN A 41 -11.31 -3.21 1.66
CA GLN A 41 -11.04 -4.59 2.05
C GLN A 41 -12.07 -5.10 3.09
N ALA A 42 -12.45 -4.27 4.04
CA ALA A 42 -13.50 -4.61 5.01
C ALA A 42 -14.86 -4.85 4.32
N ILE A 43 -15.25 -3.96 3.39
CA ILE A 43 -16.51 -4.12 2.64
C ILE A 43 -16.49 -5.40 1.79
N GLU A 44 -15.43 -5.64 1.02
CA GLU A 44 -15.32 -6.78 0.10
C GLU A 44 -15.22 -8.14 0.82
N ASN A 45 -14.79 -8.14 2.07
CA ASN A 45 -14.60 -9.35 2.87
C ASN A 45 -15.61 -9.49 4.03
N GLY A 46 -16.77 -8.82 3.94
CA GLY A 46 -17.91 -9.03 4.84
C GLY A 46 -17.84 -8.27 6.17
N GLY A 47 -17.22 -7.09 6.20
CA GLY A 47 -17.24 -6.19 7.36
C GLY A 47 -16.67 -6.82 8.63
N GLY A 48 -17.53 -7.12 9.60
CA GLY A 48 -17.14 -7.72 10.89
C GLY A 48 -16.46 -9.09 10.77
N ALA A 49 -16.70 -9.84 9.68
CA ALA A 49 -15.98 -11.07 9.39
C ALA A 49 -14.49 -10.82 9.10
N PHE A 50 -14.16 -9.68 8.50
CA PHE A 50 -12.79 -9.30 8.18
C PHE A 50 -11.99 -8.86 9.41
N ILE A 51 -12.65 -8.20 10.36
CA ILE A 51 -11.98 -7.62 11.55
C ILE A 51 -11.28 -8.68 12.40
N ILE A 52 -11.86 -9.87 12.56
CA ILE A 52 -11.27 -10.93 13.39
C ILE A 52 -9.96 -11.46 12.79
N PRO A 53 -9.90 -11.95 11.53
CA PRO A 53 -8.64 -12.30 10.87
C PRO A 53 -7.63 -11.15 10.86
N TYR A 54 -8.10 -9.92 10.66
CA TYR A 54 -7.26 -8.72 10.66
C TYR A 54 -6.54 -8.54 12.01
N LEU A 55 -7.26 -8.56 13.13
CA LEU A 55 -6.66 -8.43 14.47
C LEU A 55 -5.73 -9.61 14.81
N VAL A 56 -6.07 -10.82 14.37
CA VAL A 56 -5.18 -11.98 14.53
C VAL A 56 -3.90 -11.79 13.73
N CYS A 57 -3.98 -11.34 12.48
CA CYS A 57 -2.81 -11.03 11.66
C CYS A 57 -1.98 -9.87 12.25
N LEU A 58 -2.61 -8.87 12.88
CA LEU A 58 -1.89 -7.84 13.61
C LEU A 58 -0.98 -8.44 14.69
N VAL A 59 -1.52 -9.35 15.52
CA VAL A 59 -0.76 -9.94 16.63
C VAL A 59 0.29 -10.95 16.15
N LEU A 60 0.00 -11.72 15.12
CA LEU A 60 0.88 -12.80 14.65
C LEU A 60 1.89 -12.37 13.58
N LEU A 61 1.62 -11.28 12.88
CA LEU A 61 2.44 -10.78 11.76
C LEU A 61 2.88 -9.34 11.98
N GLY A 62 1.94 -8.40 12.18
CA GLY A 62 2.21 -6.97 12.23
C GLY A 62 3.11 -6.56 13.39
N LEU A 63 2.68 -6.79 14.63
CA LEU A 63 3.45 -6.42 15.81
C LEU A 63 4.82 -7.12 15.89
N PRO A 64 4.94 -8.43 15.58
CA PRO A 64 6.25 -9.08 15.49
C PRO A 64 7.20 -8.42 14.50
N LEU A 65 6.73 -8.07 13.29
CA LEU A 65 7.55 -7.38 12.29
C LEU A 65 7.96 -5.98 12.74
N LEU A 66 7.07 -5.21 13.35
CA LEU A 66 7.43 -3.92 13.94
C LEU A 66 8.56 -4.09 14.97
N LEU A 67 8.46 -5.05 15.89
CA LEU A 67 9.51 -5.32 16.88
C LEU A 67 10.84 -5.71 16.22
N ILE A 68 10.80 -6.51 15.16
CA ILE A 68 11.99 -6.90 14.38
C ILE A 68 12.62 -5.66 13.74
N GLU A 69 11.87 -4.87 12.98
CA GLU A 69 12.42 -3.71 12.25
C GLU A 69 12.94 -2.61 13.19
N TRP A 70 12.23 -2.32 14.29
CA TRP A 70 12.70 -1.35 15.27
C TRP A 70 14.00 -1.82 15.96
N SER A 71 14.09 -3.09 16.34
CA SER A 71 15.28 -3.61 17.01
C SER A 71 16.46 -3.76 16.07
N THR A 72 16.26 -4.23 14.85
CA THR A 72 17.33 -4.32 13.83
C THR A 72 17.83 -2.93 13.43
N GLY A 73 16.93 -1.95 13.30
CA GLY A 73 17.29 -0.56 13.04
C GLY A 73 18.16 0.02 14.16
N ARG A 74 17.69 -0.02 15.43
CA ARG A 74 18.48 0.45 16.58
C ARG A 74 19.81 -0.30 16.69
N PHE A 75 19.82 -1.60 16.50
CA PHE A 75 21.05 -2.38 16.51
C PHE A 75 22.05 -1.91 15.44
N GLY A 76 21.58 -1.66 14.20
CA GLY A 76 22.41 -1.11 13.12
C GLY A 76 22.96 0.27 13.47
N GLY A 77 22.11 1.13 14.04
CA GLY A 77 22.47 2.49 14.46
C GLY A 77 23.60 2.55 15.51
N LYS A 78 23.69 1.56 16.40
CA LYS A 78 24.83 1.42 17.36
C LYS A 78 26.20 1.35 16.64
N PHE A 79 26.21 0.99 15.36
CA PHE A 79 27.40 0.87 14.52
C PHE A 79 27.42 1.89 13.38
N SER A 80 26.60 2.94 13.45
CA SER A 80 26.48 3.98 12.41
C SER A 80 26.08 3.44 11.04
N TYR A 81 25.18 2.45 11.02
CA TYR A 81 24.50 1.95 9.81
C TYR A 81 23.06 2.43 9.84
N HIS A 82 22.67 3.23 8.84
CA HIS A 82 21.34 3.87 8.80
C HIS A 82 20.52 3.50 7.56
N SER A 83 20.96 2.49 6.80
CA SER A 83 20.26 2.01 5.62
C SER A 83 20.12 0.49 5.60
N SER A 84 19.03 -0.02 5.05
CA SER A 84 18.68 -1.45 5.06
C SER A 84 19.81 -2.39 4.60
N PRO A 85 20.59 -2.12 3.51
CA PRO A 85 21.65 -3.04 3.09
C PRO A 85 22.71 -3.28 4.17
N PHE A 86 23.17 -2.21 4.83
CA PHE A 86 24.25 -2.34 5.79
C PHE A 86 23.78 -2.67 7.20
N ILE A 87 22.53 -2.32 7.55
CA ILE A 87 21.87 -2.84 8.77
C ILE A 87 21.74 -4.36 8.66
N MET A 88 21.20 -4.88 7.57
CA MET A 88 21.06 -6.32 7.32
C MET A 88 22.42 -7.03 7.30
N PHE A 89 23.43 -6.43 6.67
CA PHE A 89 24.80 -6.94 6.72
C PHE A 89 25.32 -7.05 8.15
N LYS A 90 25.12 -6.00 8.99
CA LYS A 90 25.62 -6.00 10.37
C LYS A 90 24.91 -7.01 11.25
N VAL A 91 23.63 -7.22 11.02
CA VAL A 91 22.83 -8.23 11.72
C VAL A 91 23.27 -9.65 11.32
N GLY A 92 23.45 -9.90 10.02
CA GLY A 92 23.71 -11.23 9.47
C GLY A 92 25.19 -11.62 9.33
N GLN A 93 26.11 -10.67 9.44
CA GLN A 93 27.58 -10.86 9.38
C GLN A 93 28.08 -11.52 8.07
N LYS A 94 27.27 -11.57 7.02
CA LYS A 94 27.63 -12.16 5.72
C LYS A 94 27.26 -11.21 4.57
N PRO A 95 28.08 -11.13 3.51
CA PRO A 95 27.83 -10.23 2.37
C PRO A 95 26.46 -10.36 1.73
N ILE A 96 25.92 -11.57 1.69
CA ILE A 96 24.60 -11.84 1.09
C ILE A 96 23.50 -10.98 1.69
N TRP A 97 23.58 -10.66 2.98
CA TRP A 97 22.56 -9.88 3.67
C TRP A 97 22.56 -8.41 3.23
N ALA A 98 23.70 -7.87 2.79
CA ALA A 98 23.72 -6.55 2.18
C ALA A 98 22.91 -6.52 0.88
N TYR A 99 23.00 -7.60 0.09
CA TYR A 99 22.22 -7.72 -1.16
C TYR A 99 20.74 -8.00 -0.90
N VAL A 100 20.39 -8.74 0.15
CA VAL A 100 19.00 -8.87 0.59
C VAL A 100 18.44 -7.50 1.01
N GLY A 101 19.23 -6.68 1.69
CA GLY A 101 18.85 -5.33 2.06
C GLY A 101 18.60 -4.37 0.87
N VAL A 102 19.01 -4.74 -0.36
CA VAL A 102 18.66 -4.00 -1.58
C VAL A 102 17.16 -3.92 -1.80
N PHE A 103 16.41 -4.95 -1.41
CA PHE A 103 14.95 -4.92 -1.52
C PHE A 103 14.36 -3.70 -0.79
N GLY A 104 14.90 -3.33 0.37
CA GLY A 104 14.46 -2.12 1.08
C GLY A 104 14.75 -0.83 0.31
N ILE A 105 15.93 -0.67 -0.31
CA ILE A 105 16.25 0.49 -1.17
C ILE A 105 15.36 0.51 -2.39
N PHE A 106 15.21 -0.63 -3.08
CA PHE A 106 14.40 -0.78 -4.27
C PHE A 106 12.92 -0.44 -4.00
N SER A 107 12.33 -1.06 -2.97
CA SER A 107 10.92 -0.81 -2.63
C SER A 107 10.67 0.66 -2.30
N ASN A 108 11.49 1.27 -1.43
CA ASN A 108 11.33 2.68 -1.09
C ASN A 108 11.43 3.58 -2.34
N LEU A 109 12.38 3.32 -3.24
CA LEU A 109 12.55 4.15 -4.43
C LEU A 109 11.39 4.00 -5.42
N VAL A 110 10.93 2.77 -5.66
CA VAL A 110 9.80 2.50 -6.55
C VAL A 110 8.51 3.06 -5.96
N ILE A 111 8.24 2.80 -4.67
CA ILE A 111 7.03 3.32 -4.03
C ILE A 111 7.03 4.85 -4.05
N LEU A 112 8.10 5.51 -3.66
CA LEU A 112 8.21 6.97 -3.68
C LEU A 112 7.87 7.55 -5.06
N SER A 113 8.27 6.88 -6.14
CA SER A 113 8.08 7.38 -7.50
C SER A 113 6.60 7.49 -7.91
N PHE A 114 5.74 6.54 -7.48
CA PHE A 114 4.30 6.60 -7.76
C PHE A 114 3.49 7.16 -6.58
N TYR A 115 3.93 6.96 -5.36
CA TYR A 115 3.21 7.41 -4.17
C TYR A 115 3.21 8.92 -4.01
N THR A 116 4.34 9.61 -4.34
CA THR A 116 4.40 11.08 -4.39
C THR A 116 3.41 11.64 -5.44
N TYR A 117 3.21 10.92 -6.56
CA TYR A 117 2.20 11.28 -7.55
C TYR A 117 0.79 11.16 -6.97
N MET A 118 0.47 10.05 -6.31
CA MET A 118 -0.82 9.86 -5.64
C MET A 118 -1.04 10.87 -4.49
N GLU A 119 0.00 11.20 -3.72
CA GLU A 119 -0.03 12.26 -2.71
C GLU A 119 -0.40 13.61 -3.33
N SER A 120 0.13 13.93 -4.51
CA SER A 120 -0.17 15.18 -5.21
C SER A 120 -1.64 15.31 -5.62
N TRP A 121 -2.35 14.20 -5.88
CA TRP A 121 -3.79 14.24 -6.16
C TRP A 121 -4.59 14.75 -4.96
N THR A 122 -4.16 14.40 -3.75
CA THR A 122 -4.83 14.89 -2.53
C THR A 122 -4.66 16.40 -2.38
N LEU A 123 -3.48 16.92 -2.71
CA LEU A 123 -3.21 18.37 -2.71
C LEU A 123 -4.07 19.10 -3.76
N ALA A 124 -4.20 18.54 -4.97
CA ALA A 124 -5.08 19.06 -6.01
C ALA A 124 -6.55 19.06 -5.55
N TYR A 125 -7.00 17.97 -4.93
CA TYR A 125 -8.38 17.86 -4.46
C TYR A 125 -8.68 18.76 -3.25
N ILE A 126 -7.69 19.10 -2.42
CA ILE A 126 -7.83 20.17 -1.41
C ILE A 126 -8.12 21.50 -2.12
N TYR A 127 -7.30 21.84 -3.13
CA TYR A 127 -7.49 23.07 -3.92
C TYR A 127 -8.87 23.14 -4.58
N HIS A 128 -9.30 22.07 -5.26
CA HIS A 128 -10.60 22.01 -5.92
C HIS A 128 -11.77 22.00 -4.93
N SER A 129 -11.61 21.39 -3.76
CA SER A 129 -12.62 21.44 -2.69
C SER A 129 -12.80 22.85 -2.16
N LEU A 130 -11.70 23.56 -1.86
CA LEU A 130 -11.71 24.94 -1.39
C LEU A 130 -12.36 25.90 -2.41
N ASN A 131 -12.13 25.68 -3.71
CA ASN A 131 -12.73 26.45 -4.78
C ASN A 131 -14.19 26.06 -5.09
N GLY A 132 -14.75 25.05 -4.40
CA GLY A 132 -16.12 24.60 -4.62
C GLY A 132 -16.35 23.89 -5.96
N SER A 133 -15.29 23.43 -6.65
CA SER A 133 -15.36 22.82 -7.99
C SER A 133 -16.31 21.63 -8.06
N PHE A 134 -16.46 20.86 -6.98
CA PHE A 134 -17.33 19.70 -6.92
C PHE A 134 -18.79 19.98 -6.57
N SER A 135 -19.12 21.21 -6.15
CA SER A 135 -20.43 21.56 -5.57
C SER A 135 -21.60 21.45 -6.57
N SER A 136 -21.32 21.61 -7.87
CA SER A 136 -22.31 21.53 -8.95
C SER A 136 -22.22 20.25 -9.79
N MET A 137 -21.27 19.36 -9.49
CA MET A 137 -21.06 18.14 -10.26
C MET A 137 -21.97 17.01 -9.79
N ASN A 138 -22.52 16.26 -10.73
CA ASN A 138 -23.11 14.94 -10.43
C ASN A 138 -22.01 13.88 -10.29
N GLN A 139 -22.37 12.65 -9.93
CA GLN A 139 -21.41 11.55 -9.72
C GLN A 139 -20.56 11.27 -10.97
N GLU A 140 -21.18 11.28 -12.15
CA GLU A 140 -20.47 11.10 -13.42
C GLU A 140 -19.52 12.25 -13.72
N GLY A 141 -19.91 13.49 -13.40
CA GLY A 141 -19.07 14.68 -13.53
C GLY A 141 -17.81 14.60 -12.68
N VAL A 142 -17.92 14.15 -11.41
CA VAL A 142 -16.77 13.95 -10.54
C VAL A 142 -15.86 12.82 -11.06
N ALA A 143 -16.45 11.72 -11.54
CA ALA A 143 -15.68 10.63 -12.13
C ALA A 143 -14.91 11.08 -13.39
N ASN A 144 -15.60 11.82 -14.28
CA ASN A 144 -15.00 12.37 -15.49
C ASN A 144 -13.91 13.42 -15.17
N PHE A 145 -14.10 14.22 -14.10
CA PHE A 145 -13.08 15.16 -13.63
C PHE A 145 -11.79 14.40 -13.25
N PHE A 146 -11.89 13.34 -12.46
CA PHE A 146 -10.72 12.53 -12.07
C PHE A 146 -10.03 11.89 -13.27
N MET A 147 -10.81 11.34 -14.20
CA MET A 147 -10.28 10.72 -15.41
C MET A 147 -9.58 11.75 -16.33
N SER A 148 -10.13 12.96 -16.42
CA SER A 148 -9.49 14.06 -17.17
C SER A 148 -8.24 14.58 -16.49
N TYR A 149 -8.25 14.69 -15.16
CA TYR A 149 -7.09 15.09 -14.36
C TYR A 149 -5.89 14.15 -14.56
N LEU A 150 -6.14 12.84 -14.73
CA LEU A 150 -5.11 11.82 -15.01
C LEU A 150 -4.85 11.60 -16.51
N GLU A 151 -5.53 12.34 -17.40
CA GLU A 151 -5.51 12.14 -18.87
C GLU A 151 -5.84 10.71 -19.31
N VAL A 152 -6.70 10.04 -18.56
CA VAL A 152 -7.22 8.71 -18.94
C VAL A 152 -8.33 8.80 -19.97
N SER A 153 -9.10 9.91 -19.96
CA SER A 153 -10.01 10.29 -21.04
C SER A 153 -9.21 10.96 -22.15
N THR A 154 -9.54 10.66 -23.41
CA THR A 154 -8.88 11.24 -24.58
C THR A 154 -9.05 12.76 -24.62
N THR A 155 -8.09 13.51 -24.11
CA THR A 155 -7.97 14.95 -24.35
C THR A 155 -7.01 15.20 -25.50
N SER A 156 -7.05 16.41 -26.05
CA SER A 156 -6.32 16.76 -27.26
C SER A 156 -4.79 16.81 -27.11
N THR A 157 -4.28 16.88 -25.89
CA THR A 157 -2.84 17.07 -25.63
C THR A 157 -2.13 15.81 -25.13
N GLY A 158 -2.84 14.88 -24.49
CA GLY A 158 -2.25 13.68 -23.89
C GLY A 158 -1.28 13.94 -22.72
N ILE A 159 -1.13 15.20 -22.31
CA ILE A 159 -0.23 15.60 -21.21
C ILE A 159 -1.08 16.07 -20.03
N PRO A 160 -1.01 15.38 -18.86
CA PRO A 160 -1.76 15.76 -17.66
C PRO A 160 -1.11 16.97 -16.98
N PHE A 161 -1.23 18.16 -17.59
CA PHE A 161 -0.50 19.36 -17.16
C PHE A 161 -0.78 19.74 -15.71
N GLU A 162 -2.04 19.79 -15.32
CA GLU A 162 -2.43 20.15 -13.95
C GLU A 162 -1.88 19.14 -12.94
N SER A 163 -1.99 17.86 -13.25
CA SER A 163 -1.47 16.75 -12.45
C SER A 163 0.04 16.83 -12.26
N ILE A 164 0.78 17.22 -13.31
CA ILE A 164 2.23 17.45 -13.25
C ILE A 164 2.57 18.64 -12.35
N VAL A 165 1.82 19.75 -12.43
CA VAL A 165 2.06 20.91 -11.57
C VAL A 165 1.91 20.54 -10.09
N PHE A 166 0.82 19.87 -9.71
CA PHE A 166 0.63 19.43 -8.33
C PHE A 166 1.68 18.39 -7.90
N PHE A 167 2.11 17.50 -8.81
CA PHE A 167 3.21 16.57 -8.55
C PHE A 167 4.51 17.29 -8.22
N LEU A 168 4.88 18.31 -9.01
CA LEU A 168 6.10 19.09 -8.77
C LEU A 168 6.03 19.89 -7.47
N LEU A 169 4.87 20.45 -7.13
CA LEU A 169 4.66 21.15 -5.86
C LEU A 169 4.81 20.19 -4.68
N CYS A 170 4.19 19.02 -4.76
CA CYS A 170 4.25 17.99 -3.73
C CYS A 170 5.69 17.44 -3.58
N LEU A 171 6.35 17.12 -4.69
CA LEU A 171 7.74 16.68 -4.70
C LEU A 171 8.66 17.75 -4.09
N GLY A 172 8.49 19.01 -4.49
CA GLY A 172 9.25 20.14 -3.94
C GLY A 172 9.11 20.27 -2.43
N LEU A 173 7.88 20.13 -1.90
CA LEU A 173 7.60 20.16 -0.48
C LEU A 173 8.27 18.99 0.26
N ASN A 174 8.15 17.77 -0.25
CA ASN A 174 8.79 16.58 0.31
C ASN A 174 10.31 16.76 0.39
N ILE A 175 10.94 17.19 -0.71
CA ILE A 175 12.39 17.39 -0.77
C ILE A 175 12.84 18.53 0.14
N TRP A 176 12.05 19.61 0.25
CA TRP A 176 12.34 20.70 1.18
C TRP A 176 12.33 20.23 2.63
N ILE A 177 11.32 19.43 3.06
CA ILE A 177 11.26 18.88 4.41
C ILE A 177 12.43 17.92 4.66
N LEU A 178 12.67 16.98 3.75
CA LEU A 178 13.75 16.00 3.84
C LEU A 178 15.13 16.65 3.89
N SER A 179 15.32 17.76 3.19
CA SER A 179 16.59 18.52 3.20
C SER A 179 16.94 19.11 4.57
N ARG A 180 15.94 19.24 5.47
CA ARG A 180 16.13 19.74 6.85
C ARG A 180 16.51 18.66 7.85
N GLY A 181 16.56 17.38 7.42
CA GLY A 181 16.93 16.24 8.25
C GLY A 181 15.82 15.77 9.20
N ILE A 182 16.19 14.92 10.14
CA ILE A 182 15.22 14.22 10.99
C ILE A 182 14.51 15.19 11.93
N GLN A 183 15.23 15.90 12.79
CA GLN A 183 14.61 16.69 13.86
C GLN A 183 13.83 17.90 13.36
N LYS A 184 14.46 18.71 12.47
CA LYS A 184 13.89 19.97 11.97
C LYS A 184 12.95 19.78 10.76
N GLY A 185 12.99 18.63 10.12
CA GLY A 185 12.18 18.27 8.97
C GLY A 185 11.13 17.23 9.33
N VAL A 186 11.53 15.96 9.37
CA VAL A 186 10.63 14.82 9.51
C VAL A 186 9.85 14.82 10.83
N GLU A 187 10.52 14.99 11.96
CA GLU A 187 9.89 15.01 13.28
C GLU A 187 8.92 16.18 13.43
N LEU A 188 9.30 17.36 12.93
CA LEU A 188 8.42 18.54 12.98
C LEU A 188 7.18 18.31 12.09
N ALA A 189 7.35 17.77 10.89
CA ALA A 189 6.23 17.45 10.00
C ALA A 189 5.27 16.44 10.64
N ALA A 190 5.80 15.39 11.30
CA ALA A 190 4.98 14.41 12.01
C ALA A 190 4.26 15.00 13.23
N LYS A 191 4.93 15.86 14.02
CA LYS A 191 4.33 16.53 15.18
C LYS A 191 3.18 17.48 14.81
N ILE A 192 3.19 18.03 13.61
CA ILE A 192 2.12 18.89 13.10
C ILE A 192 1.08 18.03 12.37
N GLY A 193 1.51 17.18 11.44
CA GLY A 193 0.62 16.44 10.55
C GLY A 193 -0.24 15.42 11.27
N MET A 194 0.33 14.62 12.19
CA MET A 194 -0.43 13.56 12.86
C MET A 194 -1.60 14.09 13.74
N PRO A 195 -1.43 15.12 14.60
CA PRO A 195 -2.55 15.67 15.33
C PRO A 195 -3.63 16.29 14.43
N ILE A 196 -3.26 16.97 13.34
CA ILE A 196 -4.20 17.54 12.37
C ILE A 196 -4.97 16.41 11.66
N LEU A 197 -4.29 15.35 11.23
CA LEU A 197 -4.89 14.17 10.62
C LEU A 197 -5.95 13.54 11.54
N VAL A 198 -5.58 13.31 12.81
CA VAL A 198 -6.51 12.74 13.81
C VAL A 198 -7.71 13.68 14.04
N LEU A 199 -7.49 14.98 14.16
CA LEU A 199 -8.57 15.97 14.31
C LEU A 199 -9.53 15.94 13.10
N PHE A 200 -9.00 15.95 11.89
CA PHE A 200 -9.79 15.86 10.66
C PHE A 200 -10.59 14.55 10.61
N GLY A 201 -9.94 13.44 10.99
CA GLY A 201 -10.57 12.12 11.06
C GLY A 201 -11.75 12.09 12.05
N ILE A 202 -11.59 12.67 13.25
CA ILE A 202 -12.65 12.72 14.27
C ILE A 202 -13.85 13.53 13.76
N ILE A 203 -13.62 14.70 13.16
CA ILE A 203 -14.69 15.55 12.61
C ILE A 203 -15.46 14.81 11.51
N LEU A 204 -14.74 14.16 10.59
CA LEU A 204 -15.34 13.41 9.49
C LEU A 204 -16.09 12.17 9.99
N ALA A 205 -15.52 11.40 10.93
CA ALA A 205 -16.16 10.23 11.52
C ALA A 205 -17.45 10.62 12.24
N TYR A 206 -17.44 11.70 13.04
CA TYR A 206 -18.64 12.22 13.68
C TYR A 206 -19.72 12.55 12.65
N LYS A 207 -19.37 13.25 11.58
CA LYS A 207 -20.32 13.61 10.51
C LYS A 207 -20.84 12.39 9.77
N ALA A 208 -19.98 11.41 9.48
CA ALA A 208 -20.33 10.18 8.79
C ALA A 208 -21.33 9.32 9.61
N ILE A 209 -21.06 9.14 10.90
CA ILE A 209 -21.92 8.37 11.80
C ILE A 209 -23.25 9.08 12.05
N SER A 210 -23.25 10.41 12.08
CA SER A 210 -24.45 11.23 12.31
C SER A 210 -25.35 11.38 11.08
N LEU A 211 -25.01 10.78 9.92
CA LEU A 211 -25.89 10.75 8.76
C LEU A 211 -27.22 10.06 9.10
N LYS A 212 -28.32 10.66 8.65
CA LYS A 212 -29.68 10.12 8.83
C LYS A 212 -30.33 9.84 7.50
N ALA A 213 -31.01 8.71 7.40
CA ALA A 213 -31.84 8.36 6.26
C ALA A 213 -32.84 9.49 5.93
N GLY A 214 -32.98 9.80 4.63
CA GLY A 214 -33.81 10.90 4.14
C GLY A 214 -33.19 12.30 4.26
N VAL A 215 -32.02 12.46 4.91
CA VAL A 215 -31.35 13.74 5.05
C VAL A 215 -30.15 13.81 4.10
N ALA A 216 -29.96 14.92 3.40
CA ALA A 216 -28.88 15.14 2.45
C ALA A 216 -28.74 14.04 1.36
N GLY A 217 -29.83 13.34 1.04
CA GLY A 217 -29.88 12.27 0.05
C GLY A 217 -29.34 10.92 0.54
N ALA A 218 -29.05 10.77 1.83
CA ALA A 218 -28.71 9.47 2.41
C ALA A 218 -29.95 8.55 2.43
N VAL A 219 -29.75 7.29 2.07
CA VAL A 219 -30.81 6.27 2.01
C VAL A 219 -30.93 5.52 3.35
N TYR A 220 -29.79 5.35 4.02
CA TYR A 220 -29.63 4.65 5.29
C TYR A 220 -28.99 5.54 6.34
N ASP A 221 -29.12 5.17 7.61
CA ASP A 221 -28.39 5.82 8.69
C ASP A 221 -26.90 5.47 8.63
N GLY A 222 -26.01 6.44 8.88
CA GLY A 222 -24.57 6.19 8.89
C GLY A 222 -24.13 5.15 9.94
N ILE A 223 -24.87 5.01 11.04
CA ILE A 223 -24.63 4.00 12.07
C ILE A 223 -24.75 2.55 11.52
N GLU A 224 -25.49 2.32 10.44
CA GLU A 224 -25.59 1.01 9.80
C GLU A 224 -24.23 0.59 9.21
N GLY A 225 -23.43 1.54 8.74
CA GLY A 225 -22.06 1.29 8.31
C GLY A 225 -21.14 0.84 9.45
N LEU A 226 -21.29 1.42 10.65
CA LEU A 226 -20.57 0.92 11.82
C LEU A 226 -21.04 -0.48 12.22
N ASN A 227 -22.35 -0.72 12.23
CA ASN A 227 -22.89 -2.04 12.52
C ASN A 227 -22.37 -3.08 11.56
N PHE A 228 -22.29 -2.77 10.26
CA PHE A 228 -21.70 -3.66 9.26
C PHE A 228 -20.22 -4.00 9.57
N LEU A 229 -19.44 -3.00 9.97
CA LEU A 229 -18.01 -3.18 10.28
C LEU A 229 -17.78 -3.96 11.58
N TRP A 230 -18.62 -3.75 12.60
CA TRP A 230 -18.39 -4.28 13.94
C TRP A 230 -19.26 -5.49 14.31
N THR A 231 -20.20 -5.90 13.44
CA THR A 231 -21.00 -7.11 13.68
C THR A 231 -20.28 -8.32 13.11
N PRO A 232 -19.77 -9.25 13.97
CA PRO A 232 -19.05 -10.42 13.51
C PRO A 232 -19.95 -11.34 12.69
N GLN A 233 -19.45 -11.78 11.53
CA GLN A 233 -20.08 -12.79 10.70
C GLN A 233 -19.21 -14.04 10.70
N TYR A 234 -19.53 -15.01 11.53
CA TYR A 234 -18.67 -16.17 11.78
C TYR A 234 -18.59 -17.14 10.61
N ASP A 235 -19.59 -17.18 9.73
CA ASP A 235 -19.66 -18.13 8.62
C ASP A 235 -18.55 -17.92 7.58
N THR A 236 -18.10 -16.70 7.40
CA THR A 236 -17.06 -16.34 6.42
C THR A 236 -15.64 -16.43 6.98
N ILE A 237 -15.48 -16.62 8.28
CA ILE A 237 -14.16 -16.63 8.96
C ILE A 237 -13.26 -17.78 8.48
N TRP A 238 -13.84 -18.85 7.98
CA TRP A 238 -13.14 -20.02 7.45
C TRP A 238 -12.70 -19.86 5.99
N ASN A 239 -13.07 -18.75 5.34
CA ASN A 239 -12.68 -18.49 3.96
C ASN A 239 -11.21 -18.04 3.89
N PRO A 240 -10.30 -18.78 3.22
CA PRO A 240 -8.90 -18.41 3.10
C PRO A 240 -8.66 -17.03 2.46
N LYS A 241 -9.58 -16.59 1.58
CA LYS A 241 -9.53 -15.26 0.94
C LYS A 241 -9.53 -14.14 1.98
N VAL A 242 -10.38 -14.25 3.02
CA VAL A 242 -10.49 -13.23 4.07
C VAL A 242 -9.19 -13.12 4.88
N TRP A 243 -8.56 -14.26 5.17
CA TRP A 243 -7.26 -14.29 5.87
C TRP A 243 -6.12 -13.71 5.03
N LEU A 244 -6.08 -14.01 3.75
CA LEU A 244 -5.08 -13.44 2.84
C LEU A 244 -5.26 -11.93 2.66
N ALA A 245 -6.51 -11.47 2.55
CA ALA A 245 -6.84 -10.05 2.50
C ALA A 245 -6.43 -9.33 3.79
N ALA A 246 -6.73 -9.93 4.95
CA ALA A 246 -6.36 -9.41 6.26
C ALA A 246 -4.84 -9.32 6.45
N ALA A 247 -4.11 -10.38 6.13
CA ALA A 247 -2.65 -10.39 6.20
C ALA A 247 -2.02 -9.36 5.24
N GLY A 248 -2.54 -9.27 4.01
CA GLY A 248 -2.10 -8.27 3.03
C GLY A 248 -2.38 -6.83 3.49
N GLN A 249 -3.50 -6.59 4.19
CA GLN A 249 -3.82 -5.28 4.74
C GLN A 249 -2.87 -4.91 5.89
N ILE A 250 -2.59 -5.81 6.82
CA ILE A 250 -1.63 -5.59 7.92
C ILE A 250 -0.24 -5.22 7.39
N PHE A 251 0.20 -5.91 6.34
CA PHE A 251 1.48 -5.63 5.69
C PHE A 251 1.55 -4.21 5.15
N PHE A 252 0.51 -3.84 4.43
CA PHE A 252 0.43 -2.53 3.78
C PHE A 252 0.27 -1.40 4.79
N THR A 253 -0.59 -1.56 5.79
CA THR A 253 -0.92 -0.50 6.74
C THR A 253 0.23 -0.16 7.68
N LEU A 254 1.01 -1.15 8.14
CA LEU A 254 2.12 -0.92 9.06
C LEU A 254 3.41 -0.49 8.37
N SER A 255 3.43 -0.44 7.03
CA SER A 255 4.63 -0.11 6.24
C SER A 255 5.85 -0.97 6.59
N VAL A 256 5.61 -2.25 6.94
CA VAL A 256 6.67 -3.22 7.25
C VAL A 256 7.22 -3.87 5.98
N GLY A 257 8.44 -4.37 6.04
CA GLY A 257 9.08 -5.04 4.90
C GLY A 257 9.65 -4.08 3.85
N MET A 258 9.87 -2.80 4.18
CA MET A 258 10.52 -1.86 3.26
C MET A 258 11.79 -1.24 3.83
N GLY A 259 12.11 -1.48 5.10
CA GLY A 259 13.32 -0.95 5.75
C GLY A 259 13.25 0.55 6.10
N ALA A 260 12.12 1.23 5.90
CA ALA A 260 11.91 2.62 6.31
C ALA A 260 11.90 2.74 7.85
N ILE A 261 11.23 1.80 8.52
CA ILE A 261 11.21 1.70 9.98
C ILE A 261 12.62 1.46 10.52
N MET A 262 13.39 0.54 9.90
CA MET A 262 14.80 0.32 10.27
C MET A 262 15.61 1.61 10.16
N ALA A 263 15.43 2.38 9.08
CA ALA A 263 16.14 3.63 8.86
C ALA A 263 15.81 4.66 9.96
N TYR A 264 14.56 4.81 10.35
CA TYR A 264 14.16 5.68 11.46
C TYR A 264 14.67 5.18 12.81
N ALA A 265 14.51 3.87 13.08
CA ALA A 265 14.96 3.26 14.33
C ALA A 265 16.49 3.29 14.51
N SER A 266 17.25 3.42 13.42
CA SER A 266 18.72 3.52 13.49
C SER A 266 19.22 4.79 14.18
N PHE A 267 18.36 5.79 14.38
CA PHE A 267 18.67 7.01 15.13
C PHE A 267 18.13 7.01 16.56
N VAL A 268 17.58 5.88 17.01
CA VAL A 268 17.14 5.69 18.40
C VAL A 268 18.37 5.46 19.28
N LYS A 269 18.40 6.13 20.43
CA LYS A 269 19.52 6.02 21.36
C LYS A 269 19.62 4.61 21.95
N PRO A 270 20.83 4.14 22.26
CA PRO A 270 21.01 2.90 23.03
C PRO A 270 20.20 2.95 24.33
N LYS A 271 19.55 1.85 24.69
CA LYS A 271 18.71 1.71 25.89
C LYS A 271 17.42 2.55 25.90
N GLU A 272 17.04 3.19 24.79
CA GLU A 272 15.72 3.78 24.66
C GLU A 272 14.68 2.67 24.44
N ASP A 273 13.49 2.82 25.03
CA ASP A 273 12.41 1.83 24.92
C ASP A 273 11.85 1.75 23.51
N ILE A 274 12.34 0.78 22.73
CA ILE A 274 11.80 0.49 21.40
C ILE A 274 10.57 -0.41 21.43
N ALA A 275 10.43 -1.24 22.45
CA ALA A 275 9.31 -2.15 22.56
C ALA A 275 8.00 -1.38 22.78
N GLY A 276 7.98 -0.47 23.75
CA GLY A 276 6.86 0.44 23.98
C GLY A 276 6.62 1.37 22.82
N GLY A 277 7.69 1.90 22.19
CA GLY A 277 7.59 2.75 21.01
C GLY A 277 6.95 2.04 19.80
N ALA A 278 7.38 0.82 19.49
CA ALA A 278 6.81 0.01 18.41
C ALA A 278 5.34 -0.35 18.66
N MET A 279 5.00 -0.75 19.90
CA MET A 279 3.62 -1.01 20.28
C MET A 279 2.75 0.25 20.17
N ALA A 280 3.23 1.40 20.67
CA ALA A 280 2.50 2.67 20.61
C ALA A 280 2.25 3.10 19.16
N ALA A 281 3.27 2.99 18.28
CA ALA A 281 3.11 3.33 16.86
C ALA A 281 2.15 2.36 16.15
N GLY A 282 2.24 1.05 16.42
CA GLY A 282 1.34 0.05 15.87
C GLY A 282 -0.11 0.26 16.30
N PHE A 283 -0.36 0.41 17.60
CA PHE A 283 -1.73 0.65 18.10
C PHE A 283 -2.30 2.01 17.67
N MET A 284 -1.46 3.05 17.51
CA MET A 284 -1.90 4.31 16.94
C MET A 284 -2.32 4.16 15.48
N ASN A 285 -1.59 3.36 14.69
CA ASN A 285 -2.00 3.00 13.33
C ASN A 285 -3.35 2.30 13.32
N GLU A 286 -3.54 1.29 14.18
CA GLU A 286 -4.81 0.56 14.28
C GLU A 286 -5.98 1.46 14.68
N PHE A 287 -5.76 2.38 15.62
CA PHE A 287 -6.77 3.37 15.97
C PHE A 287 -7.15 4.24 14.76
N VAL A 288 -6.17 4.72 14.01
CA VAL A 288 -6.42 5.55 12.83
C VAL A 288 -7.08 4.73 11.72
N GLU A 289 -6.69 3.47 11.52
CA GLU A 289 -7.23 2.63 10.46
C GLU A 289 -8.63 2.10 10.77
N VAL A 290 -8.74 1.33 11.84
CA VAL A 290 -9.97 0.61 12.16
C VAL A 290 -11.03 1.53 12.73
N VAL A 291 -10.62 2.42 13.66
CA VAL A 291 -11.58 3.30 14.33
C VAL A 291 -11.89 4.52 13.48
N LEU A 292 -10.90 5.31 13.04
CA LEU A 292 -11.18 6.52 12.25
C LEU A 292 -11.50 6.19 10.80
N GLY A 293 -10.62 5.48 10.08
CA GLY A 293 -10.79 5.13 8.66
C GLY A 293 -12.08 4.35 8.42
N GLY A 294 -12.32 3.31 9.25
CA GLY A 294 -13.54 2.52 9.21
C GLY A 294 -14.81 3.32 9.53
N SER A 295 -14.72 4.31 10.44
CA SER A 295 -15.85 5.16 10.81
C SER A 295 -16.12 6.35 9.87
N ILE A 296 -15.26 6.59 8.87
CA ILE A 296 -15.46 7.65 7.88
C ILE A 296 -16.09 7.05 6.62
N LEU A 297 -15.34 6.23 5.92
CA LEU A 297 -15.67 5.83 4.56
C LEU A 297 -16.83 4.83 4.53
N ILE A 298 -16.84 3.84 5.42
CA ILE A 298 -17.87 2.80 5.45
C ILE A 298 -19.25 3.37 5.80
N PRO A 299 -19.42 4.20 6.87
CA PRO A 299 -20.69 4.86 7.17
C PRO A 299 -21.19 5.78 6.04
N ILE A 300 -20.31 6.56 5.41
CA ILE A 300 -20.71 7.38 4.26
C ILE A 300 -21.18 6.50 3.11
N ALA A 301 -20.38 5.51 2.73
CA ALA A 301 -20.68 4.66 1.59
C ALA A 301 -21.96 3.84 1.78
N ILE A 302 -22.15 3.20 2.93
CA ILE A 302 -23.37 2.43 3.24
C ILE A 302 -24.56 3.37 3.44
N GLY A 303 -24.39 4.51 4.08
CA GLY A 303 -25.46 5.50 4.26
C GLY A 303 -26.06 5.99 2.95
N TYR A 304 -25.27 6.13 1.90
CA TYR A 304 -25.76 6.58 0.59
C TYR A 304 -26.16 5.44 -0.34
N PHE A 305 -25.49 4.29 -0.31
CA PHE A 305 -25.67 3.25 -1.32
C PHE A 305 -26.25 1.94 -0.77
N GLY A 306 -26.16 1.69 0.52
CA GLY A 306 -26.43 0.39 1.13
C GLY A 306 -25.34 -0.65 0.82
N VAL A 307 -25.43 -1.81 1.49
CA VAL A 307 -24.39 -2.85 1.42
C VAL A 307 -24.25 -3.45 0.02
N ASP A 308 -25.36 -3.77 -0.64
CA ASP A 308 -25.34 -4.46 -1.94
C ASP A 308 -24.71 -3.59 -3.03
N LYS A 309 -25.10 -2.33 -3.11
CA LYS A 309 -24.59 -1.42 -4.14
C LYS A 309 -23.16 -1.00 -3.89
N ILE A 310 -22.75 -0.87 -2.63
CA ILE A 310 -21.35 -0.52 -2.33
C ILE A 310 -20.39 -1.63 -2.72
N LEU A 311 -20.77 -2.91 -2.62
CA LEU A 311 -19.99 -4.03 -3.12
C LEU A 311 -19.74 -3.97 -4.64
N GLU A 312 -20.67 -3.39 -5.39
CA GLU A 312 -20.46 -3.14 -6.82
C GLU A 312 -19.51 -1.98 -7.06
N ILE A 313 -19.65 -0.89 -6.30
CA ILE A 313 -18.80 0.32 -6.43
C ILE A 313 -17.36 0.02 -6.02
N THR A 314 -17.13 -0.75 -4.97
CA THR A 314 -15.76 -1.11 -4.51
C THR A 314 -14.98 -1.94 -5.54
N ARG A 315 -15.66 -2.63 -6.46
CA ARG A 315 -15.01 -3.30 -7.61
C ARG A 315 -14.24 -2.34 -8.53
N SER A 316 -14.54 -1.03 -8.51
CA SER A 316 -13.74 0.00 -9.18
C SER A 316 -12.43 0.35 -8.44
N GLY A 317 -12.21 -0.27 -7.29
CA GLY A 317 -11.06 -0.07 -6.43
C GLY A 317 -11.19 1.12 -5.48
N SER A 318 -10.28 1.19 -4.54
CA SER A 318 -10.27 2.22 -3.48
C SER A 318 -10.10 3.66 -4.02
N LEU A 319 -9.34 3.84 -5.10
CA LEU A 319 -9.15 5.14 -5.73
C LEU A 319 -10.44 5.64 -6.38
N GLY A 320 -11.22 4.76 -7.03
CA GLY A 320 -12.53 5.10 -7.60
C GLY A 320 -13.50 5.60 -6.53
N LEU A 321 -13.58 4.89 -5.40
CA LEU A 321 -14.45 5.31 -4.30
C LEU A 321 -14.02 6.69 -3.74
N ALA A 322 -12.72 6.90 -3.50
CA ALA A 322 -12.22 8.12 -2.90
C ALA A 322 -12.28 9.35 -3.80
N PHE A 323 -11.79 9.23 -5.05
CA PHE A 323 -11.61 10.38 -5.93
C PHE A 323 -12.76 10.60 -6.93
N GLN A 324 -13.54 9.55 -7.22
CA GLN A 324 -14.66 9.64 -8.17
C GLN A 324 -16.03 9.70 -7.47
N THR A 325 -16.14 9.23 -6.22
CA THR A 325 -17.44 9.13 -5.55
C THR A 325 -17.57 10.08 -4.36
N LEU A 326 -16.60 10.11 -3.43
CA LEU A 326 -16.73 10.90 -2.20
C LEU A 326 -16.93 12.40 -2.43
N PRO A 327 -16.27 13.10 -3.37
CA PRO A 327 -16.54 14.53 -3.57
C PRO A 327 -17.99 14.80 -3.94
N PHE A 328 -18.61 13.90 -4.74
CA PHE A 328 -20.04 13.97 -5.02
C PHE A 328 -20.89 13.77 -3.76
N LEU A 329 -20.55 12.83 -2.88
CA LEU A 329 -21.29 12.60 -1.65
C LEU A 329 -21.18 13.80 -0.69
N PHE A 330 -20.00 14.41 -0.61
CA PHE A 330 -19.83 15.64 0.17
C PHE A 330 -20.67 16.80 -0.38
N SER A 331 -20.86 16.90 -1.70
CA SER A 331 -21.70 17.96 -2.29
C SER A 331 -23.15 17.93 -1.79
N LYS A 332 -23.65 16.75 -1.36
CA LYS A 332 -24.98 16.58 -0.78
C LYS A 332 -25.13 17.20 0.61
N TRP A 333 -24.05 17.50 1.31
CA TRP A 333 -24.09 18.08 2.65
C TRP A 333 -24.42 19.58 2.67
N GLY A 334 -24.56 20.21 1.49
CA GLY A 334 -24.77 21.63 1.32
C GLY A 334 -23.49 22.42 1.08
N PRO A 335 -23.57 23.70 0.69
CA PRO A 335 -22.42 24.44 0.13
C PRO A 335 -21.21 24.50 1.07
N VAL A 336 -21.43 24.86 2.34
CA VAL A 336 -20.34 25.01 3.33
C VAL A 336 -19.75 23.64 3.72
N LEU A 337 -20.62 22.67 4.04
CA LEU A 337 -20.17 21.36 4.48
C LEU A 337 -19.56 20.54 3.34
N SER A 338 -19.90 20.82 2.09
CA SER A 338 -19.25 20.23 0.91
C SER A 338 -17.79 20.64 0.83
N VAL A 339 -17.50 21.93 0.94
CA VAL A 339 -16.14 22.47 0.95
C VAL A 339 -15.34 21.91 2.13
N LEU A 340 -15.93 21.93 3.32
CA LEU A 340 -15.29 21.40 4.53
C LEU A 340 -15.04 19.90 4.43
N GLY A 341 -16.02 19.10 4.01
CA GLY A 341 -15.90 17.65 3.88
C GLY A 341 -14.76 17.24 2.94
N GLY A 342 -14.71 17.83 1.76
CA GLY A 342 -13.64 17.57 0.79
C GLY A 342 -12.27 18.04 1.31
N THR A 343 -12.18 19.27 1.84
CA THR A 343 -10.92 19.81 2.38
C THR A 343 -10.39 18.98 3.54
N LEU A 344 -11.26 18.58 4.48
CA LEU A 344 -10.85 17.76 5.63
C LEU A 344 -10.43 16.36 5.18
N PHE A 345 -11.18 15.73 4.26
CA PHE A 345 -10.86 14.37 3.79
C PHE A 345 -9.56 14.33 2.99
N PHE A 346 -9.41 15.20 2.00
CA PHE A 346 -8.17 15.21 1.21
C PHE A 346 -6.99 15.80 1.98
N GLY A 347 -7.23 16.71 2.94
CA GLY A 347 -6.23 17.19 3.89
C GLY A 347 -5.71 16.08 4.81
N LEU A 348 -6.63 15.26 5.34
CA LEU A 348 -6.29 14.06 6.12
C LEU A 348 -5.43 13.09 5.29
N LEU A 349 -5.83 12.80 4.06
CA LEU A 349 -5.06 11.96 3.13
C LEU A 349 -3.68 12.57 2.81
N PHE A 350 -3.61 13.89 2.60
CA PHE A 350 -2.35 14.57 2.33
C PHE A 350 -1.36 14.41 3.49
N PHE A 351 -1.80 14.62 4.74
CA PHE A 351 -0.94 14.41 5.90
C PHE A 351 -0.54 12.94 6.10
N ALA A 352 -1.43 12.00 5.79
CA ALA A 352 -1.10 10.58 5.78
C ALA A 352 -0.06 10.25 4.69
N GLY A 353 -0.21 10.81 3.49
CA GLY A 353 0.72 10.62 2.38
C GLY A 353 2.11 11.15 2.70
N ILE A 354 2.21 12.43 3.10
CA ILE A 354 3.49 13.09 3.31
C ILE A 354 4.34 12.44 4.42
N THR A 355 3.73 11.98 5.52
CA THR A 355 4.48 11.32 6.59
C THR A 355 5.10 10.00 6.14
N SER A 356 4.42 9.25 5.27
CA SER A 356 4.93 8.02 4.67
C SER A 356 6.04 8.29 3.64
N THR A 357 5.88 9.29 2.76
CA THR A 357 6.92 9.67 1.79
C THR A 357 8.20 10.16 2.47
N LEU A 358 8.08 10.88 3.58
CA LEU A 358 9.23 11.32 4.36
C LEU A 358 10.01 10.14 4.97
N ALA A 359 9.33 9.10 5.44
CA ALA A 359 9.97 7.91 6.00
C ALA A 359 10.75 7.12 4.92
N MET A 360 10.10 6.85 3.80
CA MET A 360 10.72 6.18 2.66
C MET A 360 11.91 6.98 2.10
N GLY A 361 11.75 8.31 1.98
CA GLY A 361 12.79 9.21 1.51
C GLY A 361 14.01 9.24 2.42
N THR A 362 13.80 9.19 3.74
CA THR A 362 14.89 9.16 4.72
C THR A 362 15.77 7.91 4.54
N SER A 363 15.18 6.74 4.24
CA SER A 363 15.93 5.50 3.98
C SER A 363 16.95 5.68 2.84
N ILE A 364 16.54 6.29 1.73
CA ILE A 364 17.41 6.54 0.57
C ILE A 364 18.45 7.61 0.87
N ILE A 365 18.05 8.70 1.53
CA ILE A 365 18.97 9.78 1.92
C ILE A 365 20.07 9.26 2.83
N ASN A 366 19.72 8.44 3.82
CA ASN A 366 20.68 7.82 4.72
C ASN A 366 21.70 6.96 3.96
N PHE A 367 21.24 6.15 3.01
CA PHE A 367 22.13 5.38 2.15
C PHE A 367 23.12 6.28 1.38
N LEU A 368 22.63 7.36 0.76
CA LEU A 368 23.47 8.30 0.01
C LEU A 368 24.48 9.00 0.90
N ARG A 369 24.10 9.34 2.13
CA ARG A 369 25.00 10.01 3.11
C ARG A 369 26.06 9.06 3.68
N ASP A 370 25.64 7.88 4.08
CA ASP A 370 26.54 6.91 4.71
C ASP A 370 27.61 6.41 3.73
N GLU A 371 27.21 6.15 2.48
CA GLU A 371 28.06 5.49 1.50
C GLU A 371 28.83 6.47 0.60
N PHE A 372 28.17 7.56 0.20
CA PHE A 372 28.78 8.52 -0.74
C PHE A 372 29.22 9.82 -0.06
N LYS A 373 29.01 9.93 1.27
CA LYS A 373 29.43 11.12 2.05
C LYS A 373 28.79 12.42 1.56
N TYR A 374 27.59 12.32 0.98
CA TYR A 374 26.83 13.52 0.58
C TYR A 374 26.27 14.21 1.82
N ASN A 375 26.18 15.54 1.78
CA ASN A 375 25.47 16.28 2.80
C ASN A 375 23.93 16.10 2.61
N GLN A 376 23.16 16.48 3.63
CA GLN A 376 21.70 16.29 3.65
C GLN A 376 21.02 16.91 2.43
N HIS A 377 21.34 18.16 2.08
CA HIS A 377 20.75 18.86 0.94
C HIS A 377 21.04 18.19 -0.40
N LYS A 378 22.30 17.81 -0.63
CA LYS A 378 22.68 17.11 -1.87
C LYS A 378 21.98 15.77 -2.00
N ALA A 379 21.92 14.99 -0.93
CA ALA A 379 21.23 13.71 -0.92
C ALA A 379 19.72 13.87 -1.19
N ALA A 380 19.08 14.88 -0.59
CA ALA A 380 17.67 15.19 -0.84
C ALA A 380 17.41 15.62 -2.30
N ILE A 381 18.25 16.46 -2.89
CA ILE A 381 18.13 16.87 -4.30
C ILE A 381 18.29 15.66 -5.23
N ILE A 382 19.29 14.79 -4.97
CA ILE A 382 19.47 13.56 -5.76
C ILE A 382 18.22 12.68 -5.69
N LEU A 383 17.66 12.50 -4.47
CA LEU A 383 16.41 11.77 -4.30
C LEU A 383 15.27 12.42 -5.10
N GLY A 384 15.13 13.74 -5.06
CA GLY A 384 14.11 14.46 -5.81
C GLY A 384 14.22 14.23 -7.32
N ILE A 385 15.44 14.25 -7.87
CA ILE A 385 15.68 13.94 -9.28
C ILE A 385 15.32 12.48 -9.60
N LEU A 386 15.67 11.53 -8.72
CA LEU A 386 15.32 10.12 -8.90
C LEU A 386 13.80 9.93 -8.89
N ILE A 387 13.08 10.51 -7.92
CA ILE A 387 11.62 10.43 -7.84
C ILE A 387 10.99 11.06 -9.10
N LEU A 388 11.48 12.22 -9.54
CA LEU A 388 11.00 12.88 -10.76
C LEU A 388 11.15 11.96 -11.96
N VAL A 389 12.36 11.47 -12.23
CA VAL A 389 12.65 10.66 -13.42
C VAL A 389 11.90 9.33 -13.40
N LEU A 390 11.89 8.64 -12.26
CA LEU A 390 11.24 7.34 -12.11
C LEU A 390 9.71 7.44 -11.98
N GLY A 391 9.19 8.60 -11.57
CA GLY A 391 7.76 8.87 -11.47
C GLY A 391 7.11 9.23 -12.81
N LEU A 392 7.83 9.84 -13.74
CA LEU A 392 7.30 10.22 -15.05
C LEU A 392 6.58 9.09 -15.80
N PRO A 393 7.11 7.85 -15.85
CA PRO A 393 6.39 6.73 -16.47
C PRO A 393 5.02 6.45 -15.84
N SER A 394 4.91 6.56 -14.51
CA SER A 394 3.62 6.37 -13.81
C SER A 394 2.62 7.49 -14.13
N ILE A 395 3.10 8.70 -14.45
CA ILE A 395 2.28 9.86 -14.81
C ILE A 395 1.81 9.73 -16.25
N PHE A 396 2.75 9.62 -17.21
CA PHE A 396 2.42 9.62 -18.64
C PHE A 396 1.72 8.36 -19.12
N TYR A 397 2.02 7.23 -18.50
CA TYR A 397 1.46 5.91 -18.88
C TYR A 397 0.53 5.34 -17.79
N PHE A 398 -0.13 6.23 -17.02
CA PHE A 398 -1.11 5.82 -16.01
C PHE A 398 -2.22 4.97 -16.61
N LYS A 399 -2.80 5.42 -17.72
CA LYS A 399 -3.82 4.71 -18.50
C LYS A 399 -3.37 3.30 -18.93
N GLU A 400 -2.10 3.14 -19.19
CA GLU A 400 -1.51 1.88 -19.66
C GLU A 400 -1.11 0.93 -18.51
N GLY A 401 -1.40 1.30 -17.26
CA GLY A 401 -1.22 0.45 -16.07
C GLY A 401 0.19 0.43 -15.46
N VAL A 402 1.08 1.32 -15.89
CA VAL A 402 2.45 1.40 -15.33
C VAL A 402 2.43 1.66 -13.82
N PHE A 403 1.51 2.51 -13.35
CA PHE A 403 1.28 2.75 -11.93
C PHE A 403 0.97 1.44 -11.16
N GLY A 404 0.07 0.62 -11.70
CA GLY A 404 -0.31 -0.67 -11.09
C GLY A 404 0.84 -1.69 -11.08
N GLU A 405 1.72 -1.71 -12.08
CA GLU A 405 2.90 -2.57 -12.08
C GLU A 405 3.94 -2.12 -11.03
N TYR A 406 4.12 -0.82 -10.84
CA TYR A 406 5.00 -0.29 -9.79
C TYR A 406 4.49 -0.66 -8.40
N ASP A 407 3.19 -0.49 -8.14
CA ASP A 407 2.55 -0.87 -6.88
C ASP A 407 2.65 -2.39 -6.64
N TYR A 408 2.37 -3.18 -7.66
CA TYR A 408 2.41 -4.64 -7.53
C TYR A 408 3.82 -5.16 -7.20
N TRP A 409 4.82 -4.82 -8.01
CA TRP A 409 6.17 -5.38 -7.84
C TRP A 409 6.96 -4.70 -6.73
N GLY A 410 6.92 -3.36 -6.65
CA GLY A 410 7.64 -2.58 -5.65
C GLY A 410 6.91 -2.46 -4.32
N GLY A 411 5.59 -2.21 -4.38
CA GLY A 411 4.75 -1.94 -3.22
C GLY A 411 4.10 -3.18 -2.58
N THR A 412 4.12 -4.34 -3.25
CA THR A 412 3.51 -5.57 -2.70
C THR A 412 4.51 -6.71 -2.64
N ILE A 413 5.03 -7.18 -3.78
CA ILE A 413 5.86 -8.39 -3.81
C ILE A 413 7.22 -8.17 -3.14
N ALA A 414 7.90 -7.07 -3.44
CA ALA A 414 9.23 -6.80 -2.88
C ALA A 414 9.20 -6.64 -1.35
N LEU A 415 8.11 -6.06 -0.80
CA LEU A 415 7.92 -5.94 0.65
C LEU A 415 7.81 -7.30 1.33
N VAL A 416 6.95 -8.19 0.80
CA VAL A 416 6.77 -9.54 1.37
C VAL A 416 8.09 -10.31 1.32
N VAL A 417 8.83 -10.23 0.21
CA VAL A 417 10.14 -10.88 0.05
C VAL A 417 11.14 -10.34 1.06
N PHE A 418 11.22 -9.02 1.23
CA PHE A 418 12.17 -8.43 2.17
C PHE A 418 11.84 -8.79 3.61
N ALA A 419 10.58 -8.66 4.06
CA ALA A 419 10.16 -9.03 5.41
C ALA A 419 10.34 -10.53 5.70
N MET A 420 10.14 -11.39 4.69
CA MET A 420 10.39 -12.83 4.83
C MET A 420 11.88 -13.07 5.15
N PHE A 421 12.79 -12.51 4.38
CA PHE A 421 14.23 -12.66 4.63
C PHE A 421 14.67 -11.98 5.94
N GLU A 422 14.10 -10.83 6.25
CA GLU A 422 14.39 -10.12 7.49
C GLU A 422 13.96 -10.92 8.72
N SER A 423 12.74 -11.45 8.72
CA SER A 423 12.23 -12.29 9.82
C SER A 423 13.06 -13.57 9.99
N ILE A 424 13.46 -14.20 8.88
CA ILE A 424 14.36 -15.38 8.87
C ILE A 424 15.74 -14.97 9.44
N LEU A 425 16.31 -13.87 8.98
CA LEU A 425 17.59 -13.39 9.47
C LEU A 425 17.53 -13.12 10.98
N PHE A 426 16.50 -12.41 11.44
CA PHE A 426 16.36 -12.07 12.85
C PHE A 426 16.18 -13.30 13.74
N ALA A 427 15.28 -14.22 13.34
CA ALA A 427 14.95 -15.39 14.13
C ALA A 427 16.12 -16.39 14.24
N TRP A 428 16.84 -16.62 13.14
CA TRP A 428 17.85 -17.68 13.07
C TRP A 428 19.28 -17.18 12.77
N GLY A 429 19.47 -16.17 11.94
CA GLY A 429 20.80 -15.64 11.59
C GLY A 429 21.39 -14.79 12.72
N PHE A 430 20.64 -13.81 13.21
CA PHE A 430 21.01 -12.99 14.37
C PHE A 430 20.88 -13.77 15.68
N GLY A 431 19.89 -14.64 15.71
CA GLY A 431 19.56 -15.52 16.83
C GLY A 431 18.57 -14.88 17.80
N LEU A 432 17.44 -15.56 18.01
CA LEU A 432 16.33 -15.02 18.79
C LEU A 432 16.69 -14.61 20.22
N LYS A 433 17.62 -15.32 20.90
CA LYS A 433 18.07 -14.92 22.24
C LYS A 433 18.68 -13.51 22.24
N ARG A 434 19.53 -13.24 21.25
CA ARG A 434 20.15 -11.91 21.06
C ARG A 434 19.12 -10.88 20.57
N GLY A 435 18.25 -11.28 19.63
CA GLY A 435 17.16 -10.44 19.13
C GLY A 435 16.19 -10.03 20.25
N TRP A 436 15.78 -10.97 21.10
CA TRP A 436 14.90 -10.68 22.23
C TRP A 436 15.54 -9.75 23.26
N ALA A 437 16.83 -9.95 23.54
CA ALA A 437 17.59 -9.04 24.40
C ALA A 437 17.65 -7.62 23.82
N GLU A 438 17.82 -7.50 22.49
CA GLU A 438 17.78 -6.20 21.79
C GLU A 438 16.38 -5.58 21.86
N ILE A 439 15.30 -6.33 21.64
CA ILE A 439 13.91 -5.82 21.76
C ILE A 439 13.64 -5.27 23.16
N THR A 440 14.05 -6.01 24.18
CA THR A 440 13.72 -5.70 25.59
C THR A 440 14.74 -4.79 26.28
N GLU A 441 15.84 -4.43 25.62
CA GLU A 441 16.82 -3.49 26.17
C GLU A 441 16.21 -2.10 26.33
N GLY A 442 16.08 -1.65 27.58
CA GLY A 442 15.49 -0.35 27.93
C GLY A 442 13.96 -0.31 27.88
N ALA A 443 13.30 -1.46 27.75
CA ALA A 443 11.83 -1.51 27.72
C ALA A 443 11.22 -1.13 29.07
N ASP A 444 10.28 -0.18 29.05
CA ASP A 444 9.51 0.25 30.23
C ASP A 444 8.43 -0.78 30.60
N VAL A 445 7.99 -1.60 29.63
CA VAL A 445 6.92 -2.59 29.78
C VAL A 445 7.44 -3.98 29.41
N ASN A 446 7.12 -4.96 30.24
CA ASN A 446 7.46 -6.36 29.96
C ASN A 446 6.57 -6.90 28.82
N LEU A 447 7.19 -7.18 27.68
CA LEU A 447 6.49 -7.84 26.58
C LEU A 447 6.12 -9.29 26.94
N PRO A 448 4.92 -9.76 26.54
CA PRO A 448 4.51 -11.14 26.72
C PRO A 448 5.49 -12.11 26.05
N ARG A 449 5.96 -13.11 26.78
CA ARG A 449 6.91 -14.12 26.25
C ARG A 449 6.36 -14.93 25.08
N ILE A 450 5.06 -14.89 24.83
CA ILE A 450 4.43 -15.53 23.67
C ILE A 450 4.96 -14.97 22.34
N PHE A 451 5.45 -13.73 22.31
CA PHE A 451 6.08 -13.17 21.12
C PHE A 451 7.35 -13.92 20.69
N ILE A 452 8.03 -14.61 21.63
CA ILE A 452 9.25 -15.39 21.31
C ILE A 452 8.96 -16.51 20.29
N PRO A 453 8.04 -17.47 20.53
CA PRO A 453 7.70 -18.47 19.52
C PRO A 453 7.00 -17.86 18.28
N ILE A 454 6.24 -16.79 18.43
CA ILE A 454 5.61 -16.12 17.30
C ILE A 454 6.68 -15.57 16.34
N ILE A 455 7.62 -14.77 16.81
CA ILE A 455 8.73 -14.22 16.01
C ILE A 455 9.58 -15.34 15.39
N LYS A 456 9.79 -16.44 16.13
CA LYS A 456 10.68 -17.51 15.67
C LYS A 456 10.07 -18.40 14.60
N TYR A 457 8.79 -18.71 14.71
CA TYR A 457 8.16 -19.74 13.88
C TYR A 457 6.92 -19.24 13.14
N VAL A 458 6.01 -18.54 13.84
CA VAL A 458 4.70 -18.20 13.26
C VAL A 458 4.85 -17.11 12.19
N THR A 459 5.49 -16.01 12.52
CA THR A 459 5.66 -14.89 11.59
C THR A 459 6.41 -15.29 10.32
N PRO A 460 7.59 -15.95 10.35
CA PRO A 460 8.27 -16.40 9.14
C PRO A 460 7.45 -17.40 8.31
N LEU A 461 6.74 -18.33 8.98
CA LEU A 461 5.88 -19.29 8.30
C LEU A 461 4.70 -18.60 7.59
N MET A 462 4.03 -17.66 8.26
CA MET A 462 2.96 -16.88 7.65
C MET A 462 3.45 -16.11 6.42
N LEU A 463 4.64 -15.51 6.47
CA LEU A 463 5.24 -14.80 5.33
C LEU A 463 5.50 -15.72 4.14
N ILE A 464 6.03 -16.93 4.41
CA ILE A 464 6.22 -17.94 3.37
C ILE A 464 4.86 -18.34 2.76
N VAL A 465 3.85 -18.60 3.59
CA VAL A 465 2.49 -18.95 3.12
C VAL A 465 1.89 -17.84 2.28
N ILE A 466 1.99 -16.57 2.72
CA ILE A 466 1.50 -15.40 1.97
C ILE A 466 2.23 -15.29 0.62
N PHE A 467 3.55 -15.44 0.59
CA PHE A 467 4.34 -15.37 -0.64
C PHE A 467 3.97 -16.50 -1.61
N VAL A 468 3.85 -17.74 -1.11
CA VAL A 468 3.40 -18.87 -1.92
C VAL A 468 1.99 -18.65 -2.44
N ALA A 469 1.07 -18.19 -1.58
CA ALA A 469 -0.30 -17.88 -1.97
C ALA A 469 -0.38 -16.79 -3.05
N ALA A 470 0.40 -15.71 -2.93
CA ALA A 470 0.50 -14.67 -3.96
C ALA A 470 1.09 -15.22 -5.28
N THR A 471 1.98 -16.22 -5.20
CA THR A 471 2.60 -16.83 -6.37
C THR A 471 1.64 -17.69 -7.16
N ILE A 472 0.83 -18.52 -6.45
CA ILE A 472 -0.05 -19.54 -7.04
C ILE A 472 -1.54 -19.23 -6.87
N ARG A 473 -1.91 -17.97 -6.63
CA ARG A 473 -3.32 -17.58 -6.45
C ARG A 473 -4.18 -18.19 -7.56
N PRO A 474 -5.17 -19.05 -7.22
CA PRO A 474 -5.97 -19.73 -8.22
C PRO A 474 -7.03 -18.81 -8.83
N VAL A 475 -7.51 -19.16 -10.01
CA VAL A 475 -8.63 -18.48 -10.66
C VAL A 475 -9.86 -18.52 -9.74
N ASN A 476 -10.59 -17.41 -9.70
CA ASN A 476 -11.80 -17.22 -8.86
C ASN A 476 -11.56 -17.37 -7.34
N ASP A 477 -10.30 -17.30 -6.90
CA ASP A 477 -9.91 -17.57 -5.51
C ASP A 477 -10.40 -18.95 -4.98
N ASP A 478 -10.58 -19.91 -5.88
CA ASP A 478 -10.93 -21.29 -5.54
C ASP A 478 -9.67 -22.09 -5.20
N TRP A 479 -9.35 -22.15 -3.91
CA TRP A 479 -8.19 -22.84 -3.33
C TRP A 479 -8.32 -24.36 -3.30
N SER A 480 -9.22 -24.95 -4.08
CA SER A 480 -9.28 -26.40 -4.24
C SER A 480 -8.00 -26.91 -4.92
N LEU A 481 -7.54 -28.09 -4.49
CA LEU A 481 -6.37 -28.74 -5.10
C LEU A 481 -6.55 -29.01 -6.60
N LYS A 482 -7.81 -29.11 -7.06
CA LYS A 482 -8.16 -29.32 -8.47
C LYS A 482 -7.70 -28.14 -9.33
N ASN A 483 -7.95 -26.90 -8.92
CA ASN A 483 -7.55 -25.71 -9.68
C ASN A 483 -6.02 -25.50 -9.62
N ILE A 484 -5.41 -25.72 -8.47
CA ILE A 484 -3.95 -25.62 -8.32
C ILE A 484 -3.24 -26.71 -9.16
N GLY A 485 -3.75 -27.95 -9.16
CA GLY A 485 -3.21 -29.05 -9.93
C GLY A 485 -3.28 -28.86 -11.44
N ASN A 486 -4.29 -28.13 -11.92
CA ASN A 486 -4.46 -27.81 -13.35
C ASN A 486 -3.69 -26.54 -13.79
N TRP A 487 -2.87 -25.95 -12.93
CA TRP A 487 -2.08 -24.73 -13.19
C TRP A 487 -2.93 -23.54 -13.66
N ASN A 488 -4.18 -23.46 -13.19
CA ASN A 488 -5.09 -22.36 -13.46
C ASN A 488 -4.89 -21.24 -12.42
N PHE A 489 -3.96 -20.33 -12.72
CA PHE A 489 -3.65 -19.22 -11.83
C PHE A 489 -4.38 -17.95 -12.24
N HIS A 490 -4.73 -17.14 -11.24
CA HIS A 490 -5.31 -15.81 -11.42
C HIS A 490 -4.30 -14.90 -12.14
N ASN A 491 -4.79 -13.99 -12.98
CA ASN A 491 -3.95 -13.02 -13.69
C ASN A 491 -3.17 -12.09 -12.75
N GLU A 492 -3.67 -11.84 -11.53
CA GLU A 492 -2.97 -11.09 -10.48
C GLU A 492 -2.04 -11.95 -9.60
N SER A 493 -1.88 -13.25 -9.86
CA SER A 493 -0.84 -14.05 -9.23
C SER A 493 0.54 -13.71 -9.84
N ILE A 494 1.63 -13.95 -9.12
CA ILE A 494 2.98 -13.75 -9.66
C ILE A 494 3.17 -14.55 -10.96
N ILE A 495 2.78 -15.83 -10.95
CA ILE A 495 2.86 -16.67 -12.15
C ILE A 495 1.93 -16.13 -13.25
N GLY A 496 0.71 -15.71 -12.92
CA GLY A 496 -0.24 -15.15 -13.88
C GLY A 496 0.28 -13.89 -14.55
N LYS A 497 0.86 -12.98 -13.78
CA LYS A 497 1.48 -11.77 -14.32
C LYS A 497 2.70 -12.07 -15.19
N ILE A 498 3.61 -12.96 -14.76
CA ILE A 498 4.79 -13.36 -15.56
C ILE A 498 4.36 -14.07 -16.86
N ALA A 499 3.36 -14.94 -16.78
CA ALA A 499 2.83 -15.67 -17.92
C ALA A 499 1.89 -14.85 -18.81
N HIS A 500 1.72 -13.56 -18.52
CA HIS A 500 0.79 -12.68 -19.23
C HIS A 500 -0.64 -13.24 -19.32
N LYS A 501 -1.13 -13.93 -18.29
CA LYS A 501 -2.52 -14.37 -18.25
C LYS A 501 -3.45 -13.17 -18.25
N GLY A 502 -4.54 -13.26 -18.98
CA GLY A 502 -5.48 -12.15 -19.15
C GLY A 502 -5.20 -11.24 -20.36
N ILE A 503 -4.19 -11.57 -21.19
CA ILE A 503 -3.97 -10.91 -22.47
C ILE A 503 -5.03 -11.37 -23.46
N GLY A 504 -5.79 -10.42 -23.97
CA GLY A 504 -6.79 -10.63 -25.00
C GLY A 504 -6.27 -10.32 -26.41
N PRO A 505 -7.20 -10.27 -27.41
CA PRO A 505 -6.88 -9.91 -28.77
C PRO A 505 -6.09 -8.59 -28.87
N ASN A 506 -5.16 -8.49 -29.83
CA ASN A 506 -4.32 -7.32 -30.07
C ASN A 506 -3.32 -6.98 -28.95
N ASN A 507 -2.85 -7.95 -28.19
CA ASN A 507 -1.86 -7.78 -27.12
C ASN A 507 -2.27 -6.69 -26.10
N ARG A 508 -3.50 -6.73 -25.62
CA ARG A 508 -4.00 -5.80 -24.60
C ARG A 508 -4.50 -6.54 -23.37
N TYR A 509 -4.25 -5.97 -22.18
CA TYR A 509 -4.82 -6.46 -20.94
C TYR A 509 -6.27 -6.01 -20.79
N PHE A 510 -7.08 -6.88 -20.20
CA PHE A 510 -8.44 -6.55 -19.81
C PHE A 510 -8.50 -6.19 -18.32
N SER A 511 -9.46 -5.32 -17.97
CA SER A 511 -9.71 -4.96 -16.57
C SER A 511 -10.03 -6.17 -15.69
N ASP A 512 -10.65 -7.17 -16.31
CA ASP A 512 -11.07 -8.40 -15.66
C ASP A 512 -11.31 -9.46 -16.74
N THR A 513 -11.21 -10.73 -16.38
CA THR A 513 -11.55 -11.85 -17.24
C THR A 513 -12.38 -12.84 -16.44
N TYR A 514 -13.58 -13.13 -16.94
CA TYR A 514 -14.44 -14.16 -16.38
C TYR A 514 -14.07 -15.51 -16.97
N TYR A 515 -13.90 -16.49 -16.10
CA TYR A 515 -13.49 -17.83 -16.50
C TYR A 515 -14.61 -18.85 -16.30
N ALA A 516 -14.59 -19.91 -17.11
CA ALA A 516 -15.53 -21.02 -16.99
C ALA A 516 -15.35 -21.75 -15.65
N GLU A 517 -16.45 -21.98 -14.95
CA GLU A 517 -16.50 -22.74 -13.69
C GLU A 517 -16.72 -24.24 -13.92
N SER A 518 -17.19 -24.60 -15.11
CA SER A 518 -17.43 -26.00 -15.51
C SER A 518 -17.04 -26.24 -16.96
N PRO A 519 -16.56 -27.46 -17.31
CA PRO A 519 -16.27 -27.81 -18.69
C PRO A 519 -17.53 -27.98 -19.50
N GLY A 520 -17.48 -27.65 -20.80
CA GLY A 520 -18.61 -27.81 -21.68
C GLY A 520 -18.40 -27.23 -23.07
N VAL A 521 -19.48 -27.09 -23.82
CA VAL A 521 -19.49 -26.44 -25.15
C VAL A 521 -20.36 -25.19 -25.06
N VAL A 522 -19.88 -24.09 -25.60
CA VAL A 522 -20.67 -22.86 -25.72
C VAL A 522 -21.77 -23.07 -26.74
N VAL A 523 -23.04 -23.08 -26.29
CA VAL A 523 -24.19 -23.38 -27.15
C VAL A 523 -24.96 -22.14 -27.58
N GLY A 524 -24.77 -20.99 -26.95
CA GLY A 524 -25.44 -19.76 -27.34
C GLY A 524 -24.93 -18.52 -26.62
N ILE A 525 -25.18 -17.37 -27.25
CA ILE A 525 -25.04 -16.04 -26.63
C ILE A 525 -26.40 -15.38 -26.80
N THR A 526 -27.21 -15.39 -25.73
CA THR A 526 -28.60 -14.92 -25.78
C THR A 526 -28.79 -13.67 -24.93
N PRO A 527 -29.66 -12.73 -25.33
CA PRO A 527 -30.06 -11.66 -24.43
C PRO A 527 -30.98 -12.26 -23.35
N ASN A 528 -30.57 -12.16 -22.10
CA ASN A 528 -31.39 -12.52 -20.94
C ASN A 528 -31.74 -11.23 -20.18
N ASN A 529 -33.01 -10.83 -20.12
CA ASN A 529 -33.50 -9.62 -19.45
C ASN A 529 -32.73 -8.33 -19.78
N GLY A 530 -32.27 -8.14 -21.03
CA GLY A 530 -31.50 -6.99 -21.45
C GLY A 530 -29.98 -7.12 -21.22
N VAL A 531 -29.53 -8.20 -20.59
CA VAL A 531 -28.12 -8.55 -20.38
C VAL A 531 -27.76 -9.69 -21.34
N LYS A 532 -26.62 -9.60 -22.02
CA LYS A 532 -26.13 -10.72 -22.84
C LYS A 532 -25.61 -11.82 -21.90
N ALA A 533 -26.03 -13.07 -22.13
CA ALA A 533 -25.53 -14.22 -21.40
C ALA A 533 -24.90 -15.24 -22.37
N LEU A 534 -23.84 -15.89 -21.96
CA LEU A 534 -23.17 -16.97 -22.68
C LEU A 534 -23.51 -18.28 -21.96
N THR A 535 -24.08 -19.20 -22.73
CA THR A 535 -24.57 -20.49 -22.23
C THR A 535 -23.55 -21.59 -22.55
N VAL A 536 -23.07 -22.28 -21.51
CA VAL A 536 -22.17 -23.44 -21.64
C VAL A 536 -22.93 -24.69 -21.24
N LYS A 537 -22.98 -25.68 -22.13
CA LYS A 537 -23.61 -26.99 -21.91
C LYS A 537 -22.52 -28.01 -21.60
N GLY A 538 -22.49 -28.50 -20.37
CA GLY A 538 -21.62 -29.57 -19.91
C GLY A 538 -22.35 -30.88 -19.65
N GLU A 539 -21.62 -31.91 -19.23
CA GLU A 539 -22.18 -33.22 -18.86
C GLU A 539 -23.13 -33.15 -17.66
N ASN A 540 -22.89 -32.20 -16.75
CA ASN A 540 -23.67 -32.04 -15.52
C ASN A 540 -24.78 -30.98 -15.62
N GLY A 541 -25.08 -30.49 -16.84
CA GLY A 541 -26.12 -29.49 -17.08
C GLY A 541 -25.65 -28.28 -17.85
N THR A 542 -26.47 -27.24 -17.84
CA THR A 542 -26.22 -25.98 -18.56
C THR A 542 -25.97 -24.87 -17.57
N VAL A 543 -24.85 -24.13 -17.75
CA VAL A 543 -24.49 -22.97 -16.95
C VAL A 543 -24.59 -21.71 -17.80
N ASN A 544 -25.30 -20.70 -17.29
CA ASN A 544 -25.45 -19.41 -17.94
C ASN A 544 -24.53 -18.40 -17.25
N TYR A 545 -23.63 -17.82 -18.04
CA TYR A 545 -22.73 -16.76 -17.58
C TYR A 545 -23.26 -15.40 -18.05
N GLU A 546 -23.70 -14.56 -17.13
CA GLU A 546 -24.20 -13.23 -17.45
C GLU A 546 -23.04 -12.26 -17.75
N MET A 547 -23.12 -11.58 -18.88
CA MET A 547 -22.12 -10.64 -19.33
C MET A 547 -22.43 -9.24 -18.80
N LYS A 548 -21.53 -8.69 -18.00
CA LYS A 548 -21.64 -7.30 -17.51
C LYS A 548 -21.55 -6.28 -18.66
N GLN A 549 -22.13 -5.10 -18.44
CA GLN A 549 -22.04 -4.00 -19.39
C GLN A 549 -20.58 -3.61 -19.67
N GLY A 550 -20.21 -3.54 -20.95
CA GLY A 550 -18.85 -3.22 -21.38
C GLY A 550 -17.89 -4.40 -21.51
N TYR A 551 -18.34 -5.62 -21.19
CA TYR A 551 -17.58 -6.85 -21.44
C TYR A 551 -17.78 -7.35 -22.87
N THR A 552 -16.79 -8.12 -23.35
CA THR A 552 -16.84 -8.77 -24.67
C THR A 552 -16.72 -10.28 -24.51
N PRO A 553 -17.42 -11.10 -25.31
CA PRO A 553 -17.25 -12.55 -25.27
C PRO A 553 -15.81 -12.94 -25.63
N ALA A 554 -15.18 -13.76 -24.78
CA ALA A 554 -13.89 -14.38 -25.04
C ALA A 554 -14.05 -15.70 -25.79
N ALA A 555 -15.14 -16.44 -25.52
CA ALA A 555 -15.48 -17.68 -26.17
C ALA A 555 -16.61 -17.47 -27.21
N LYS A 556 -16.60 -18.26 -28.28
CA LYS A 556 -17.57 -18.24 -29.36
C LYS A 556 -18.49 -19.45 -29.25
N VAL A 557 -19.68 -19.36 -29.85
CA VAL A 557 -20.58 -20.50 -29.96
C VAL A 557 -19.88 -21.63 -30.73
N GLY A 558 -19.88 -22.83 -30.15
CA GLY A 558 -19.19 -24.02 -30.65
C GLY A 558 -17.82 -24.28 -29.97
N ASP A 559 -17.25 -23.33 -29.24
CA ASP A 559 -15.99 -23.53 -28.54
C ASP A 559 -16.14 -24.52 -27.37
N LYS A 560 -15.19 -25.43 -27.24
CA LYS A 560 -15.04 -26.26 -26.05
C LYS A 560 -14.30 -25.43 -24.98
N VAL A 561 -14.91 -25.33 -23.82
CA VAL A 561 -14.31 -24.65 -22.65
C VAL A 561 -14.06 -25.63 -21.53
N GLU A 562 -12.92 -25.52 -20.91
CA GLU A 562 -12.55 -26.24 -19.70
C GLU A 562 -12.67 -25.31 -18.50
N VAL A 563 -12.62 -25.83 -17.29
CA VAL A 563 -12.55 -25.00 -16.08
C VAL A 563 -11.34 -24.09 -16.18
N GLY A 564 -11.55 -22.77 -16.01
CA GLY A 564 -10.50 -21.77 -16.18
C GLY A 564 -10.30 -21.26 -17.62
N SER A 565 -11.12 -21.70 -18.60
CA SER A 565 -11.16 -21.07 -19.93
C SER A 565 -11.79 -19.68 -19.85
N PRO A 566 -11.27 -18.64 -20.54
CA PRO A 566 -11.87 -17.31 -20.53
C PRO A 566 -13.24 -17.31 -21.23
N ILE A 567 -14.24 -16.79 -20.55
CA ILE A 567 -15.63 -16.66 -21.06
C ILE A 567 -15.91 -15.23 -21.53
N PHE A 568 -15.56 -14.23 -20.71
CA PHE A 568 -15.71 -12.82 -21.03
C PHE A 568 -14.43 -12.07 -20.69
N HIS A 569 -14.14 -11.05 -21.49
CA HIS A 569 -13.12 -10.05 -21.21
C HIS A 569 -13.79 -8.72 -20.84
N GLY A 570 -13.31 -8.07 -19.81
CA GLY A 570 -13.68 -6.72 -19.41
C GLY A 570 -13.18 -5.65 -20.38
N LYS A 571 -13.21 -4.39 -19.96
CA LYS A 571 -12.67 -3.29 -20.76
C LYS A 571 -11.17 -3.46 -20.97
N ILE A 572 -10.70 -3.15 -22.18
CA ILE A 572 -9.26 -3.06 -22.47
C ILE A 572 -8.71 -1.84 -21.75
N ILE A 573 -7.74 -2.06 -20.85
CA ILE A 573 -7.12 -0.99 -20.06
C ILE A 573 -5.66 -0.74 -20.41
N ASN A 574 -4.91 -1.77 -20.83
CA ASN A 574 -3.46 -1.69 -20.93
C ASN A 574 -2.91 -2.28 -22.22
N SER A 575 -1.84 -1.68 -22.74
CA SER A 575 -1.00 -2.29 -23.76
C SER A 575 0.09 -3.15 -23.11
N VAL A 576 0.31 -4.36 -23.63
CA VAL A 576 1.38 -5.27 -23.17
C VAL A 576 2.75 -4.59 -23.24
N PHE A 577 2.99 -3.79 -24.29
CA PHE A 577 4.24 -3.06 -24.45
C PHE A 577 4.59 -2.18 -23.23
N TYR A 578 3.65 -1.39 -22.73
CA TYR A 578 3.90 -0.51 -21.58
C TYR A 578 4.04 -1.28 -20.27
N ILE A 579 3.31 -2.39 -20.14
CA ILE A 579 3.45 -3.31 -19.00
C ILE A 579 4.86 -3.91 -18.98
N ASP A 580 5.32 -4.45 -20.11
CA ASP A 580 6.66 -5.05 -20.19
C ASP A 580 7.77 -4.00 -20.05
N MET A 581 7.59 -2.81 -20.63
CA MET A 581 8.49 -1.68 -20.44
C MET A 581 8.62 -1.33 -18.95
N SER A 582 7.50 -1.27 -18.22
CA SER A 582 7.53 -0.99 -16.78
C SER A 582 8.27 -2.07 -15.99
N ARG A 583 8.07 -3.35 -16.33
CA ARG A 583 8.77 -4.48 -15.70
C ARG A 583 10.27 -4.47 -15.98
N VAL A 584 10.66 -4.17 -17.22
CA VAL A 584 12.08 -3.99 -17.59
C VAL A 584 12.68 -2.83 -16.80
N LEU A 585 11.96 -1.71 -16.69
CA LEU A 585 12.43 -0.56 -15.91
C LEU A 585 12.58 -0.90 -14.42
N LEU A 586 11.63 -1.61 -13.82
CA LEU A 586 11.71 -2.08 -12.44
C LEU A 586 12.91 -3.02 -12.24
N LEU A 587 13.17 -3.93 -13.19
CA LEU A 587 14.36 -4.78 -13.16
C LEU A 587 15.65 -3.96 -13.25
N LEU A 588 15.70 -2.93 -14.10
CA LEU A 588 16.85 -2.02 -14.21
C LEU A 588 17.07 -1.22 -12.92
N ILE A 589 16.00 -0.77 -12.25
CA ILE A 589 16.08 -0.11 -10.94
C ILE A 589 16.66 -1.09 -9.90
N PHE A 590 16.19 -2.34 -9.87
CA PHE A 590 16.70 -3.35 -8.94
C PHE A 590 18.17 -3.69 -9.18
N VAL A 591 18.56 -3.93 -10.43
CA VAL A 591 19.94 -4.20 -10.82
C VAL A 591 20.84 -3.01 -10.55
N GLY A 592 20.39 -1.79 -10.87
CA GLY A 592 21.10 -0.54 -10.55
C GLY A 592 21.29 -0.35 -9.05
N SER A 593 20.26 -0.56 -8.24
CA SER A 593 20.32 -0.52 -6.78
C SER A 593 21.32 -1.56 -6.24
N THR A 594 21.31 -2.77 -6.80
CA THR A 594 22.26 -3.84 -6.45
C THR A 594 23.70 -3.45 -6.80
N ALA A 595 23.92 -2.89 -7.98
CA ALA A 595 25.26 -2.44 -8.42
C ALA A 595 25.78 -1.30 -7.51
N ILE A 596 24.93 -0.35 -7.12
CA ILE A 596 25.31 0.75 -6.23
C ILE A 596 25.68 0.19 -4.84
N VAL A 597 24.90 -0.75 -4.30
CA VAL A 597 25.22 -1.43 -3.02
C VAL A 597 26.51 -2.24 -3.13
N PHE A 598 26.77 -2.90 -4.26
CA PHE A 598 28.04 -3.59 -4.50
C PHE A 598 29.24 -2.63 -4.48
N VAL A 599 29.14 -1.48 -5.14
CA VAL A 599 30.19 -0.45 -5.13
C VAL A 599 30.42 0.07 -3.70
N ALA A 600 29.34 0.37 -2.98
CA ALA A 600 29.40 0.82 -1.59
C ALA A 600 30.05 -0.24 -0.68
N TYR A 601 29.68 -1.52 -0.84
CA TYR A 601 30.27 -2.63 -0.09
C TYR A 601 31.78 -2.77 -0.35
N ARG A 602 32.20 -2.73 -1.62
CA ARG A 602 33.62 -2.76 -2.02
C ARG A 602 34.42 -1.58 -1.44
N ARG A 603 33.80 -0.39 -1.41
CA ARG A 603 34.42 0.80 -0.82
C ARG A 603 34.62 0.63 0.69
N ARG A 604 33.61 0.11 1.42
CA ARG A 604 33.73 -0.16 2.86
C ARG A 604 34.84 -1.16 3.18
N ILE A 605 35.05 -2.19 2.36
CA ILE A 605 36.17 -3.12 2.52
C ILE A 605 37.50 -2.36 2.42
N LYS A 606 37.65 -1.53 1.38
CA LYS A 606 38.90 -0.76 1.16
C LYS A 606 39.18 0.24 2.28
N GLU A 607 38.14 0.79 2.89
CA GLU A 607 38.22 1.77 3.97
C GLU A 607 38.26 1.13 5.38
N ASN A 608 38.32 -0.20 5.49
CA ASN A 608 38.24 -0.97 6.75
C ASN A 608 37.03 -0.61 7.63
N ARG A 609 35.89 -0.29 7.02
CA ARG A 609 34.66 0.17 7.69
C ARG A 609 33.64 -0.95 7.93
N LEU A 610 33.98 -2.21 7.71
CA LEU A 610 33.08 -3.37 7.91
C LEU A 610 33.31 -4.09 9.25
N LEU A 611 34.35 -3.73 9.99
CA LEU A 611 34.72 -4.31 11.28
C LEU A 611 33.98 -3.67 12.47
#